data_bfce133c0be043c3be4a9a8bbb2eb0b7
#
_entry.id   bfce133c0be043c3be4a9a8bbb2eb0b7
#
_cell.length_a   1.000
_cell.length_b   1.000
_cell.length_c   1.000
_cell.angle_alpha   90.00
_cell.angle_beta   90.00
_cell.angle_gamma   90.00
#
_symmetry.space_group_name_H-M   'P 1'
#
loop_
_entity.id
_entity.type
_entity.pdbx_description
1 polymer ?
#
loop_
_entity_poly.entity_id
_entity_poly.type
_entity_poly.pdbx_seq_one_letter_code
_entity_poly.pdbx_strand_id
1 'polypeptide(L)'
;HLFLLPLLIAVLGWLPTDRMSAQTLTVLHSFTNNPDGYRPVAVILSGDRLYGTASSGGTNGSGTVFALNTDGSGYTNLHSFARGSSPNAVLLVGNTLYGTTYAGNTVFAINTNGTGFTNLTSFSGANGAYPEGSLLLSGNTLYGTASQDGSGYYGTVFAVNTSGTGGVSAVYSFTGGVDGNGPVAGLILLGNTLYGTAYNGGSEGAGTVFGVNTDSTDFTNLHSFASIPNDGYWPQGKLVLSGNTLYGTAQYGGTSDYGTVFAVNTDGTGFTNLYNFTGGNDGGYPKAELILSGSTLYGTAQYGGSSEDGTVFAVSTNGTGFTILHTFGGSDGASPGSSMILLGNILYGTTGGGGSAGDGTVFSLSLVPVVSTPQLAINLSGTNVILTWSEPGFTLQSATNLAAPVWTTISGQNTVTNPLSGTQKFYRLSQ
;
A
#
# COMPACT_ATOMS: atom_id res chain seq x y z
N HIS A 1 66.09 2.65 -2.81
CA HIS A 1 65.11 1.65 -2.43
C HIS A 1 64.02 2.30 -1.61
N LEU A 2 62.88 2.58 -2.28
CA LEU A 2 61.65 3.02 -1.62
C LEU A 2 60.96 1.80 -1.05
N PHE A 3 60.93 1.67 0.26
CA PHE A 3 60.05 0.71 0.94
C PHE A 3 58.65 1.30 1.00
N LEU A 4 57.76 0.79 0.12
CA LEU A 4 56.32 0.96 0.25
C LEU A 4 55.84 0.08 1.40
N LEU A 5 55.59 0.66 2.58
CA LEU A 5 54.82 -0.02 3.62
C LEU A 5 53.37 -0.13 3.16
N PRO A 6 52.74 -1.30 3.19
CA PRO A 6 51.33 -1.40 2.87
C PRO A 6 50.52 -0.70 3.94
N LEU A 7 49.74 0.27 3.51
CA LEU A 7 48.71 0.93 4.32
C LEU A 7 47.61 -0.13 4.62
N LEU A 8 47.66 -0.77 5.79
CA LEU A 8 46.61 -1.68 6.23
C LEU A 8 45.42 -0.84 6.73
N ILE A 9 44.41 -0.61 5.87
CA ILE A 9 43.14 0.02 6.27
C ILE A 9 42.26 -1.08 6.84
N ALA A 10 42.28 -1.25 8.17
CA ALA A 10 41.29 -2.09 8.83
C ALA A 10 40.02 -1.30 9.06
N VAL A 11 38.98 -1.54 8.25
CA VAL A 11 37.62 -1.12 8.55
C VAL A 11 37.07 -2.11 9.57
N LEU A 12 37.30 -1.89 10.86
CA LEU A 12 36.56 -2.56 11.91
C LEU A 12 35.18 -1.87 12.00
N GLY A 13 34.21 -2.37 11.26
CA GLY A 13 32.82 -2.15 11.58
C GLY A 13 32.56 -2.76 12.96
N TRP A 14 32.52 -1.95 14.00
CA TRP A 14 31.82 -2.36 15.21
C TRP A 14 30.37 -2.48 14.81
N LEU A 15 29.91 -3.70 14.59
CA LEU A 15 28.47 -3.99 14.58
C LEU A 15 28.03 -3.66 16.01
N PRO A 16 27.21 -2.62 16.22
CA PRO A 16 26.48 -2.57 17.46
C PRO A 16 25.71 -3.88 17.51
N THR A 17 25.85 -4.61 18.60
CA THR A 17 24.94 -5.70 18.96
C THR A 17 23.59 -5.09 19.39
N ASP A 18 23.15 -4.05 18.72
CA ASP A 18 21.77 -3.67 18.74
C ASP A 18 21.07 -4.83 18.04
N ARG A 19 20.38 -5.60 18.86
CA ARG A 19 19.42 -6.60 18.43
C ARG A 19 18.72 -6.02 17.22
N MET A 20 18.85 -6.68 16.07
CA MET A 20 17.88 -6.47 15.00
C MET A 20 16.53 -6.66 15.69
N SER A 21 15.90 -5.56 16.06
CA SER A 21 14.53 -5.57 16.51
C SER A 21 13.77 -6.09 15.31
N ALA A 22 13.37 -7.34 15.36
CA ALA A 22 12.54 -7.93 14.34
C ALA A 22 11.33 -7.02 14.17
N GLN A 23 10.94 -6.80 12.93
CA GLN A 23 9.68 -6.12 12.64
C GLN A 23 8.60 -6.80 13.48
N THR A 24 7.92 -6.02 14.32
CA THR A 24 6.95 -6.59 15.25
C THR A 24 5.56 -6.32 14.72
N LEU A 25 4.84 -7.40 14.40
CA LEU A 25 3.41 -7.33 14.17
C LEU A 25 2.68 -7.46 15.51
N THR A 26 1.69 -6.61 15.70
CA THR A 26 0.76 -6.66 16.85
C THR A 26 -0.65 -6.77 16.32
N VAL A 27 -1.39 -7.78 16.79
CA VAL A 27 -2.84 -7.88 16.55
C VAL A 27 -3.54 -6.89 17.48
N LEU A 28 -4.18 -5.89 16.88
CA LEU A 28 -4.92 -4.85 17.60
C LEU A 28 -6.34 -5.32 17.95
N HIS A 29 -6.96 -6.10 17.07
CA HIS A 29 -8.28 -6.68 17.26
C HIS A 29 -8.41 -7.98 16.46
N SER A 30 -9.00 -9.01 17.07
CA SER A 30 -9.42 -10.24 16.39
C SER A 30 -10.95 -10.28 16.37
N PHE A 31 -11.50 -10.35 15.17
CA PHE A 31 -12.95 -10.41 14.98
C PHE A 31 -13.52 -11.74 15.42
N THR A 32 -14.78 -11.73 15.90
CA THR A 32 -15.50 -12.91 16.45
C THR A 32 -16.86 -13.11 15.82
N ASN A 33 -17.11 -12.50 14.65
CA ASN A 33 -18.36 -12.55 13.87
C ASN A 33 -19.49 -11.74 14.49
N ASN A 34 -19.92 -12.04 15.71
CA ASN A 34 -21.02 -11.34 16.37
C ASN A 34 -20.59 -10.93 17.81
N PRO A 35 -20.65 -9.64 18.16
CA PRO A 35 -21.33 -8.54 17.43
C PRO A 35 -20.42 -7.72 16.51
N ASP A 36 -19.12 -7.99 16.42
CA ASP A 36 -18.12 -7.10 15.84
C ASP A 36 -17.94 -7.25 14.32
N GLY A 37 -18.40 -8.34 13.72
CA GLY A 37 -18.29 -8.62 12.31
C GLY A 37 -17.20 -9.64 11.98
N TYR A 38 -17.02 -9.97 10.71
CA TYR A 38 -15.90 -10.76 10.20
C TYR A 38 -15.53 -10.30 8.78
N ARG A 39 -14.34 -10.68 8.31
CA ARG A 39 -13.73 -10.21 7.06
C ARG A 39 -13.61 -8.68 7.03
N PRO A 40 -12.80 -8.08 7.89
CA PRO A 40 -12.53 -6.65 7.82
C PRO A 40 -11.92 -6.29 6.46
N VAL A 41 -12.40 -5.18 5.88
CA VAL A 41 -12.09 -4.80 4.49
C VAL A 41 -10.89 -3.86 4.45
N ALA A 42 -10.93 -2.77 5.22
CA ALA A 42 -9.85 -1.79 5.26
C ALA A 42 -9.98 -0.92 6.53
N VAL A 43 -8.92 -0.23 6.86
CA VAL A 43 -8.94 0.80 7.90
C VAL A 43 -8.43 2.13 7.36
N ILE A 44 -8.98 3.21 7.91
CA ILE A 44 -8.51 4.59 7.73
C ILE A 44 -8.21 5.20 9.09
N LEU A 45 -7.39 6.24 9.13
CA LEU A 45 -6.91 6.84 10.37
C LEU A 45 -7.38 8.29 10.52
N SER A 46 -7.76 8.65 11.74
CA SER A 46 -7.98 10.03 12.16
C SER A 46 -7.47 10.24 13.58
N GLY A 47 -6.43 11.05 13.74
CA GLY A 47 -5.72 11.16 15.01
C GLY A 47 -5.18 9.80 15.45
N ASP A 48 -5.53 9.38 16.67
CA ASP A 48 -5.13 8.08 17.24
C ASP A 48 -6.22 7.00 17.05
N ARG A 49 -7.19 7.23 16.16
CA ARG A 49 -8.32 6.32 15.97
C ARG A 49 -8.40 5.78 14.56
N LEU A 50 -8.49 4.47 14.47
CA LEU A 50 -8.75 3.71 13.26
C LEU A 50 -10.26 3.54 13.07
N TYR A 51 -10.73 3.71 11.84
CA TYR A 51 -12.10 3.43 11.41
C TYR A 51 -12.07 2.43 10.28
N GLY A 52 -12.97 1.47 10.29
CA GLY A 52 -13.01 0.45 9.26
C GLY A 52 -14.39 -0.18 9.10
N THR A 53 -14.45 -1.14 8.20
CA THR A 53 -15.64 -1.96 7.95
C THR A 53 -15.29 -3.42 8.01
N ALA A 54 -16.24 -4.23 8.45
CA ALA A 54 -16.23 -5.67 8.25
C ALA A 54 -17.36 -6.02 7.28
N SER A 55 -17.07 -6.76 6.20
CA SER A 55 -18.02 -6.98 5.11
C SER A 55 -19.18 -7.94 5.47
N SER A 56 -19.05 -8.64 6.58
CA SER A 56 -20.02 -9.65 7.03
C SER A 56 -20.10 -9.68 8.56
N GLY A 57 -21.02 -10.44 9.13
CA GLY A 57 -21.23 -10.56 10.58
C GLY A 57 -21.88 -9.32 11.20
N GLY A 58 -21.58 -9.05 12.46
CA GLY A 58 -22.30 -8.08 13.26
C GLY A 58 -23.69 -8.58 13.68
N THR A 59 -24.45 -7.77 14.43
CA THR A 59 -25.74 -8.19 15.00
C THR A 59 -26.78 -8.62 13.98
N ASN A 60 -26.68 -8.15 12.73
CA ASN A 60 -27.62 -8.47 11.66
C ASN A 60 -27.00 -9.37 10.56
N GLY A 61 -25.75 -9.79 10.71
CA GLY A 61 -25.06 -10.72 9.82
C GLY A 61 -24.57 -10.15 8.48
N SER A 62 -24.59 -8.82 8.29
CA SER A 62 -24.33 -8.19 6.99
C SER A 62 -23.25 -7.10 7.03
N GLY A 63 -22.43 -7.15 8.04
CA GLY A 63 -21.28 -6.30 8.19
C GLY A 63 -21.47 -5.16 9.17
N THR A 64 -20.36 -4.49 9.46
CA THR A 64 -20.30 -3.42 10.46
C THR A 64 -19.43 -2.26 9.97
N VAL A 65 -19.67 -1.07 10.54
CA VAL A 65 -18.67 0.00 10.63
C VAL A 65 -18.14 -0.03 12.06
N PHE A 66 -16.83 -0.04 12.23
CA PHE A 66 -16.18 -0.10 13.52
C PHE A 66 -15.14 1.00 13.70
N ALA A 67 -14.76 1.23 14.95
CA ALA A 67 -13.63 2.07 15.31
C ALA A 67 -12.84 1.44 16.45
N LEU A 68 -11.52 1.67 16.50
CA LEU A 68 -10.64 1.32 17.62
C LEU A 68 -9.46 2.29 17.68
N ASN A 69 -8.78 2.36 18.81
CA ASN A 69 -7.58 3.16 18.94
C ASN A 69 -6.38 2.47 18.28
N THR A 70 -5.35 3.24 17.89
CA THR A 70 -4.11 2.72 17.29
C THR A 70 -3.32 1.79 18.21
N ASP A 71 -3.60 1.77 19.50
CA ASP A 71 -3.06 0.83 20.49
C ASP A 71 -3.90 -0.45 20.65
N GLY A 72 -4.99 -0.60 19.89
CA GLY A 72 -5.93 -1.72 19.94
C GLY A 72 -7.03 -1.59 21.00
N SER A 73 -6.99 -0.58 21.86
CA SER A 73 -8.02 -0.33 22.86
C SER A 73 -9.27 0.33 22.25
N GLY A 74 -10.35 0.38 23.01
CA GLY A 74 -11.53 1.19 22.69
C GLY A 74 -12.29 0.74 21.43
N TYR A 75 -12.25 -0.56 21.08
CA TYR A 75 -13.07 -1.10 19.98
C TYR A 75 -14.54 -0.74 20.19
N THR A 76 -15.18 -0.28 19.13
CA THR A 76 -16.58 0.12 19.11
C THR A 76 -17.21 -0.25 17.78
N ASN A 77 -18.32 -0.98 17.82
CA ASN A 77 -19.19 -1.14 16.67
C ASN A 77 -20.05 0.12 16.52
N LEU A 78 -19.79 0.91 15.49
CA LEU A 78 -20.51 2.17 15.21
C LEU A 78 -21.86 1.91 14.53
N HIS A 79 -21.93 0.87 13.69
CA HIS A 79 -23.17 0.50 12.97
C HIS A 79 -23.12 -0.95 12.53
N SER A 80 -24.24 -1.67 12.68
CA SER A 80 -24.45 -3.01 12.10
C SER A 80 -25.46 -2.92 10.98
N PHE A 81 -25.03 -3.28 9.78
CA PHE A 81 -25.85 -3.18 8.58
C PHE A 81 -27.01 -4.20 8.57
N ALA A 82 -28.12 -3.77 7.97
CA ALA A 82 -29.25 -4.67 7.71
C ALA A 82 -28.85 -5.80 6.73
N ARG A 83 -29.62 -6.87 6.75
CA ARG A 83 -29.33 -8.08 5.95
C ARG A 83 -29.18 -7.75 4.45
N GLY A 84 -28.12 -8.28 3.86
CA GLY A 84 -27.82 -8.14 2.42
C GLY A 84 -27.04 -6.87 2.06
N SER A 85 -26.33 -6.24 3.00
CA SER A 85 -25.61 -4.99 2.71
C SER A 85 -24.16 -5.18 2.24
N SER A 86 -23.29 -5.84 3.01
CA SER A 86 -21.86 -6.04 2.75
C SER A 86 -21.10 -4.73 2.51
N PRO A 87 -20.75 -3.97 3.54
CA PRO A 87 -20.05 -2.70 3.38
C PRO A 87 -18.62 -2.88 2.87
N ASN A 88 -18.19 -1.94 2.03
CA ASN A 88 -16.82 -1.78 1.55
C ASN A 88 -16.05 -0.75 2.39
N ALA A 89 -14.83 -0.41 1.95
CA ALA A 89 -13.98 0.58 2.59
C ALA A 89 -14.68 1.94 2.77
N VAL A 90 -14.35 2.62 3.86
CA VAL A 90 -14.86 3.97 4.14
C VAL A 90 -13.84 5.04 3.83
N LEU A 91 -14.35 6.24 3.52
CA LEU A 91 -13.61 7.49 3.35
C LEU A 91 -14.02 8.45 4.48
N LEU A 92 -13.07 9.07 5.14
CA LEU A 92 -13.34 10.08 6.16
C LEU A 92 -13.26 11.50 5.58
N VAL A 93 -14.30 12.28 5.84
CA VAL A 93 -14.36 13.72 5.51
C VAL A 93 -14.85 14.48 6.74
N GLY A 94 -13.97 15.23 7.36
CA GLY A 94 -14.28 15.86 8.65
C GLY A 94 -14.65 14.81 9.71
N ASN A 95 -15.88 14.85 10.21
CA ASN A 95 -16.41 13.90 11.17
C ASN A 95 -17.39 12.88 10.55
N THR A 96 -17.43 12.77 9.24
CA THR A 96 -18.35 11.87 8.52
C THR A 96 -17.56 10.81 7.75
N LEU A 97 -17.92 9.55 7.95
CA LEU A 97 -17.48 8.41 7.17
C LEU A 97 -18.47 8.19 6.03
N TYR A 98 -17.95 8.16 4.81
CA TYR A 98 -18.69 7.81 3.60
C TYR A 98 -18.24 6.44 3.11
N GLY A 99 -19.16 5.60 2.72
CA GLY A 99 -18.85 4.27 2.19
C GLY A 99 -19.91 3.76 1.25
N THR A 100 -19.67 2.57 0.70
CA THR A 100 -20.62 1.87 -0.17
C THR A 100 -20.98 0.53 0.42
N THR A 101 -22.12 -0.02 0.03
CA THR A 101 -22.49 -1.40 0.32
C THR A 101 -22.59 -2.17 -0.99
N TYR A 102 -21.84 -3.26 -1.11
CA TYR A 102 -21.78 -4.10 -2.32
C TYR A 102 -23.17 -4.67 -2.66
N ALA A 103 -23.69 -5.57 -1.83
CA ALA A 103 -24.96 -6.22 -2.09
C ALA A 103 -26.19 -5.33 -1.81
N GLY A 104 -26.03 -4.33 -0.95
CA GLY A 104 -27.05 -3.33 -0.67
C GLY A 104 -27.19 -2.27 -1.76
N ASN A 105 -26.22 -2.16 -2.67
CA ASN A 105 -26.23 -1.20 -3.77
C ASN A 105 -26.48 0.25 -3.31
N THR A 106 -25.79 0.70 -2.23
CA THR A 106 -25.99 2.06 -1.69
C THR A 106 -24.67 2.78 -1.48
N VAL A 107 -24.74 4.12 -1.46
CA VAL A 107 -23.74 4.97 -0.83
C VAL A 107 -24.32 5.44 0.49
N PHE A 108 -23.57 5.33 1.58
CA PHE A 108 -23.99 5.72 2.93
C PHE A 108 -23.07 6.76 3.54
N ALA A 109 -23.57 7.43 4.56
CA ALA A 109 -22.81 8.30 5.44
C ALA A 109 -23.14 7.98 6.92
N ILE A 110 -22.14 8.13 7.79
CA ILE A 110 -22.29 7.98 9.24
C ILE A 110 -21.25 8.86 9.95
N ASN A 111 -21.60 9.45 11.07
CA ASN A 111 -20.66 10.22 11.87
C ASN A 111 -19.64 9.29 12.56
N THR A 112 -18.43 9.80 12.80
CA THR A 112 -17.36 9.06 13.51
C THR A 112 -17.72 8.64 14.92
N ASN A 113 -18.78 9.20 15.51
CA ASN A 113 -19.34 8.79 16.80
C ASN A 113 -20.46 7.73 16.71
N GLY A 114 -20.75 7.23 15.48
CA GLY A 114 -21.80 6.23 15.24
C GLY A 114 -23.21 6.78 15.09
N THR A 115 -23.41 8.09 15.18
CA THR A 115 -24.73 8.71 14.98
C THR A 115 -24.95 9.11 13.52
N GLY A 116 -26.20 9.44 13.15
CA GLY A 116 -26.53 10.04 11.86
C GLY A 116 -26.30 9.11 10.66
N PHE A 117 -26.40 7.79 10.86
CA PHE A 117 -26.37 6.86 9.71
C PHE A 117 -27.49 7.18 8.73
N THR A 118 -27.13 7.28 7.44
CA THR A 118 -28.09 7.50 6.36
C THR A 118 -27.60 6.87 5.07
N ASN A 119 -28.52 6.29 4.29
CA ASN A 119 -28.27 5.97 2.90
C ASN A 119 -28.45 7.26 2.07
N LEU A 120 -27.36 7.75 1.47
CA LEU A 120 -27.38 8.95 0.65
C LEU A 120 -28.13 8.71 -0.66
N THR A 121 -27.86 7.56 -1.28
CA THR A 121 -28.46 7.19 -2.56
C THR A 121 -28.29 5.68 -2.81
N SER A 122 -29.05 5.16 -3.77
CA SER A 122 -28.96 3.78 -4.23
C SER A 122 -28.65 3.71 -5.71
N PHE A 123 -27.94 2.69 -6.11
CA PHE A 123 -27.69 2.39 -7.52
C PHE A 123 -28.92 1.77 -8.17
N SER A 124 -29.09 2.03 -9.48
CA SER A 124 -30.19 1.47 -10.28
C SER A 124 -29.73 1.29 -11.73
N GLY A 125 -29.53 0.06 -12.18
CA GLY A 125 -29.29 -0.32 -13.57
C GLY A 125 -28.31 0.58 -14.33
N ALA A 126 -28.82 1.62 -15.01
CA ALA A 126 -28.00 2.49 -15.86
C ALA A 126 -26.85 3.22 -15.15
N ASN A 127 -26.90 3.34 -13.83
CA ASN A 127 -25.86 4.05 -13.04
C ASN A 127 -24.78 3.10 -12.52
N GLY A 128 -24.90 1.82 -12.78
CA GLY A 128 -24.07 0.75 -12.24
C GLY A 128 -24.73 -0.01 -11.10
N ALA A 129 -24.09 -1.09 -10.69
CA ALA A 129 -24.44 -1.91 -9.53
C ALA A 129 -23.19 -2.50 -8.89
N TYR A 130 -23.32 -2.95 -7.65
CA TYR A 130 -22.26 -3.57 -6.88
C TYR A 130 -21.03 -2.65 -6.78
N PRO A 131 -21.13 -1.48 -6.10
CA PRO A 131 -19.99 -0.64 -5.85
C PRO A 131 -18.98 -1.36 -4.94
N GLU A 132 -17.71 -1.41 -5.35
CA GLU A 132 -16.66 -2.15 -4.64
C GLU A 132 -15.49 -1.27 -4.21
N GLY A 133 -15.01 -0.39 -5.07
CA GLY A 133 -13.86 0.45 -4.80
C GLY A 133 -14.07 1.44 -3.65
N SER A 134 -12.98 1.82 -3.00
CA SER A 134 -12.99 2.91 -2.03
C SER A 134 -13.39 4.23 -2.72
N LEU A 135 -14.16 5.06 -2.00
CA LEU A 135 -14.57 6.36 -2.50
C LEU A 135 -13.41 7.37 -2.52
N LEU A 136 -13.47 8.30 -3.46
CA LEU A 136 -12.58 9.45 -3.59
C LEU A 136 -13.42 10.72 -3.49
N LEU A 137 -12.96 11.73 -2.74
CA LEU A 137 -13.62 13.05 -2.68
C LEU A 137 -12.87 14.08 -3.53
N SER A 138 -13.61 14.82 -4.34
CA SER A 138 -13.15 16.05 -4.97
C SER A 138 -14.23 17.13 -4.86
N GLY A 139 -13.93 18.22 -4.18
CA GLY A 139 -14.93 19.22 -3.82
C GLY A 139 -16.06 18.61 -2.96
N ASN A 140 -17.28 18.66 -3.45
CA ASN A 140 -18.46 18.04 -2.82
C ASN A 140 -18.91 16.77 -3.54
N THR A 141 -18.09 16.20 -4.40
CA THR A 141 -18.42 15.02 -5.20
C THR A 141 -17.59 13.81 -4.76
N LEU A 142 -18.25 12.72 -4.43
CA LEU A 142 -17.68 11.40 -4.20
C LEU A 142 -17.62 10.67 -5.53
N TYR A 143 -16.46 10.16 -5.90
CA TYR A 143 -16.24 9.31 -7.06
C TYR A 143 -15.94 7.89 -6.61
N GLY A 144 -16.39 6.91 -7.38
CA GLY A 144 -16.13 5.51 -7.13
C GLY A 144 -16.39 4.65 -8.36
N THR A 145 -16.30 3.34 -8.17
CA THR A 145 -16.50 2.34 -9.20
C THR A 145 -17.60 1.36 -8.79
N ALA A 146 -18.41 0.96 -9.75
CA ALA A 146 -19.41 -0.10 -9.61
C ALA A 146 -19.11 -1.18 -10.65
N SER A 147 -19.03 -2.45 -10.22
CA SER A 147 -18.47 -3.53 -11.03
C SER A 147 -19.41 -4.09 -12.08
N GLN A 148 -20.71 -3.83 -12.00
CA GLN A 148 -21.71 -4.34 -12.91
C GLN A 148 -22.70 -3.26 -13.33
N ASP A 149 -23.58 -3.62 -14.27
CA ASP A 149 -24.58 -2.73 -14.84
C ASP A 149 -23.98 -1.48 -15.52
N GLY A 150 -24.69 -0.38 -15.56
CA GLY A 150 -24.39 0.76 -16.42
C GLY A 150 -24.99 0.58 -17.81
N SER A 151 -24.87 1.56 -18.69
CA SER A 151 -25.43 1.48 -20.05
C SER A 151 -24.80 0.37 -20.90
N GLY A 152 -23.57 -0.05 -20.58
CA GLY A 152 -22.84 -1.13 -21.23
C GLY A 152 -22.99 -2.50 -20.54
N TYR A 153 -23.56 -2.57 -19.34
CA TYR A 153 -23.64 -3.77 -18.48
C TYR A 153 -22.31 -4.28 -17.90
N TYR A 154 -21.24 -3.52 -18.04
CA TYR A 154 -19.89 -3.93 -17.64
C TYR A 154 -19.27 -3.05 -16.56
N GLY A 155 -20.13 -2.32 -15.83
CA GLY A 155 -19.75 -1.47 -14.72
C GLY A 155 -19.55 0.00 -15.09
N THR A 156 -19.34 0.83 -14.08
CA THR A 156 -19.25 2.27 -14.23
C THR A 156 -18.16 2.89 -13.35
N VAL A 157 -17.63 4.03 -13.79
CA VAL A 157 -17.11 5.08 -12.90
C VAL A 157 -18.30 5.98 -12.57
N PHE A 158 -18.57 6.23 -11.30
CA PHE A 158 -19.72 7.01 -10.86
C PHE A 158 -19.34 8.25 -10.03
N ALA A 159 -20.27 9.19 -9.94
CA ALA A 159 -20.20 10.35 -9.10
C ALA A 159 -21.48 10.51 -8.26
N VAL A 160 -21.32 10.97 -7.00
CA VAL A 160 -22.40 11.24 -6.05
C VAL A 160 -22.07 12.49 -5.27
N ASN A 161 -23.02 13.42 -5.12
CA ASN A 161 -22.83 14.54 -4.22
C ASN A 161 -22.81 14.09 -2.75
N THR A 162 -21.95 14.67 -1.92
CA THR A 162 -21.84 14.35 -0.48
C THR A 162 -23.15 14.53 0.30
N SER A 163 -24.08 15.35 -0.19
CA SER A 163 -25.43 15.48 0.36
C SER A 163 -26.42 14.42 -0.12
N GLY A 164 -26.04 13.56 -1.06
CA GLY A 164 -26.92 12.59 -1.72
C GLY A 164 -27.89 13.19 -2.73
N THR A 165 -27.89 14.52 -2.92
CA THR A 165 -28.76 15.17 -3.89
C THR A 165 -28.36 14.83 -5.32
N GLY A 166 -29.34 14.65 -6.19
CA GLY A 166 -29.12 14.29 -7.60
C GLY A 166 -28.89 12.80 -7.85
N GLY A 167 -28.75 11.99 -6.81
CA GLY A 167 -28.51 10.54 -6.94
C GLY A 167 -27.12 10.17 -7.45
N VAL A 168 -27.00 8.96 -7.98
CA VAL A 168 -25.78 8.46 -8.66
C VAL A 168 -25.80 8.88 -10.12
N SER A 169 -24.71 9.44 -10.62
CA SER A 169 -24.48 9.68 -12.04
C SER A 169 -23.31 8.87 -12.55
N ALA A 170 -23.43 8.26 -13.74
CA ALA A 170 -22.32 7.61 -14.39
C ALA A 170 -21.42 8.67 -15.02
N VAL A 171 -20.14 8.68 -14.66
CA VAL A 171 -19.07 9.43 -15.32
C VAL A 171 -18.62 8.68 -16.58
N TYR A 172 -18.50 7.36 -16.46
CA TYR A 172 -18.19 6.47 -17.58
C TYR A 172 -18.90 5.13 -17.40
N SER A 173 -19.37 4.56 -18.50
CA SER A 173 -19.95 3.19 -18.54
C SER A 173 -19.10 2.31 -19.44
N PHE A 174 -18.52 1.26 -18.87
CA PHE A 174 -17.70 0.31 -19.60
C PHE A 174 -18.50 -0.51 -20.60
N THR A 175 -17.87 -0.87 -21.72
CA THR A 175 -18.52 -1.62 -22.80
C THR A 175 -18.12 -3.11 -22.81
N GLY A 176 -17.18 -3.52 -21.96
CA GLY A 176 -16.66 -4.88 -21.89
C GLY A 176 -15.66 -5.21 -23.03
N GLY A 177 -15.38 -4.23 -23.87
CA GLY A 177 -14.43 -4.35 -24.97
C GLY A 177 -13.01 -3.91 -24.54
N VAL A 178 -12.38 -3.15 -25.41
CA VAL A 178 -11.00 -2.64 -25.19
C VAL A 178 -10.87 -1.67 -24.03
N ASP A 179 -11.97 -1.08 -23.58
CA ASP A 179 -12.05 -0.15 -22.45
C ASP A 179 -12.01 -0.85 -21.08
N GLY A 180 -12.33 -2.13 -21.03
CA GLY A 180 -12.35 -2.89 -19.78
C GLY A 180 -13.74 -3.33 -19.35
N ASN A 181 -13.80 -4.07 -18.24
CA ASN A 181 -15.00 -4.65 -17.64
C ASN A 181 -14.79 -4.84 -16.13
N GLY A 182 -15.79 -4.53 -15.33
CA GLY A 182 -15.79 -4.78 -13.91
C GLY A 182 -14.73 -3.93 -13.17
N PRO A 183 -14.86 -2.59 -13.12
CA PRO A 183 -13.98 -1.77 -12.30
C PRO A 183 -14.32 -2.02 -10.82
N VAL A 184 -13.39 -2.62 -10.08
CA VAL A 184 -13.55 -3.01 -8.67
C VAL A 184 -12.69 -2.17 -7.73
N ALA A 185 -11.68 -1.49 -8.27
CA ALA A 185 -10.71 -0.72 -7.50
C ALA A 185 -11.21 0.71 -7.21
N GLY A 186 -10.71 1.31 -6.13
CA GLY A 186 -10.86 2.75 -5.90
C GLY A 186 -10.12 3.57 -6.96
N LEU A 187 -10.48 4.83 -7.07
CA LEU A 187 -9.92 5.78 -8.04
C LEU A 187 -8.89 6.70 -7.39
N ILE A 188 -7.94 7.20 -8.19
CA ILE A 188 -7.11 8.36 -7.84
C ILE A 188 -7.38 9.51 -8.81
N LEU A 189 -7.13 10.73 -8.36
CA LEU A 189 -7.35 11.94 -9.16
C LEU A 189 -6.04 12.71 -9.34
N LEU A 190 -5.72 13.03 -10.59
CA LEU A 190 -4.66 13.96 -10.95
C LEU A 190 -5.22 15.04 -11.88
N GLY A 191 -5.19 16.29 -11.41
CA GLY A 191 -5.88 17.37 -12.14
C GLY A 191 -7.39 17.12 -12.25
N ASN A 192 -7.87 16.91 -13.47
CA ASN A 192 -9.28 16.57 -13.75
C ASN A 192 -9.47 15.11 -14.18
N THR A 193 -8.41 14.30 -14.20
CA THR A 193 -8.45 12.91 -14.68
C THR A 193 -8.47 11.93 -13.51
N LEU A 194 -9.50 11.09 -13.49
CA LEU A 194 -9.64 9.93 -12.61
C LEU A 194 -8.89 8.74 -13.24
N TYR A 195 -8.01 8.10 -12.50
CA TYR A 195 -7.31 6.89 -12.91
C TYR A 195 -7.78 5.70 -12.09
N GLY A 196 -7.93 4.56 -12.74
CA GLY A 196 -8.36 3.31 -12.10
C GLY A 196 -7.98 2.08 -12.91
N THR A 197 -8.48 0.93 -12.44
CA THR A 197 -8.30 -0.37 -13.10
C THR A 197 -9.66 -1.02 -13.35
N ALA A 198 -9.78 -1.75 -14.44
CA ALA A 198 -10.89 -2.65 -14.70
C ALA A 198 -10.38 -4.09 -14.65
N TYR A 199 -11.09 -4.95 -13.94
CA TYR A 199 -10.70 -6.32 -13.62
C TYR A 199 -10.56 -7.21 -14.86
N ASN A 200 -11.46 -7.07 -15.83
CA ASN A 200 -11.50 -7.81 -17.08
C ASN A 200 -11.54 -6.84 -18.28
N GLY A 201 -11.70 -7.40 -19.48
CA GLY A 201 -11.72 -6.63 -20.73
C GLY A 201 -10.31 -6.21 -21.16
N GLY A 202 -10.22 -5.19 -22.01
CA GLY A 202 -8.99 -4.88 -22.71
C GLY A 202 -8.83 -5.75 -23.95
N SER A 203 -7.74 -5.57 -24.71
CA SER A 203 -7.50 -6.30 -25.98
C SER A 203 -7.45 -7.82 -25.81
N GLU A 204 -7.01 -8.32 -24.65
CA GLU A 204 -6.83 -9.75 -24.35
C GLU A 204 -7.79 -10.27 -23.28
N GLY A 205 -8.71 -9.43 -22.81
CA GLY A 205 -9.67 -9.82 -21.78
C GLY A 205 -9.12 -9.88 -20.33
N ALA A 206 -7.89 -9.45 -20.12
CA ALA A 206 -7.15 -9.65 -18.87
C ALA A 206 -7.18 -8.44 -17.92
N GLY A 207 -7.90 -7.38 -18.29
CA GLY A 207 -8.04 -6.15 -17.53
C GLY A 207 -7.32 -4.96 -18.13
N THR A 208 -7.59 -3.78 -17.58
CA THR A 208 -7.02 -2.52 -18.07
C THR A 208 -6.59 -1.59 -16.94
N VAL A 209 -5.66 -0.68 -17.25
CA VAL A 209 -5.48 0.58 -16.53
C VAL A 209 -6.08 1.67 -17.41
N PHE A 210 -6.92 2.53 -16.83
CA PHE A 210 -7.62 3.58 -17.57
C PHE A 210 -7.50 4.95 -16.92
N GLY A 211 -7.76 5.99 -17.74
CA GLY A 211 -8.00 7.37 -17.31
C GLY A 211 -9.30 7.89 -17.89
N VAL A 212 -10.05 8.72 -17.13
CA VAL A 212 -11.25 9.41 -17.61
C VAL A 212 -11.40 10.73 -16.87
N ASN A 213 -11.80 11.80 -17.56
CA ASN A 213 -12.01 13.07 -16.91
C ASN A 213 -13.30 13.09 -16.06
N THR A 214 -13.28 13.89 -15.00
CA THR A 214 -14.44 14.07 -14.09
C THR A 214 -15.67 14.65 -14.77
N ASP A 215 -15.53 15.28 -15.94
CA ASP A 215 -16.61 15.80 -16.79
C ASP A 215 -17.09 14.79 -17.83
N SER A 216 -16.68 13.53 -17.73
CA SER A 216 -17.07 12.43 -18.64
C SER A 216 -16.42 12.50 -20.04
N THR A 217 -15.36 13.26 -20.20
CA THR A 217 -14.60 13.36 -21.46
C THR A 217 -13.32 12.52 -21.40
N ASP A 218 -12.68 12.34 -22.55
CA ASP A 218 -11.30 11.85 -22.72
C ASP A 218 -10.99 10.52 -21.99
N PHE A 219 -11.88 9.53 -22.14
CA PHE A 219 -11.54 8.18 -21.70
C PHE A 219 -10.33 7.66 -22.47
N THR A 220 -9.35 7.14 -21.75
CA THR A 220 -8.13 6.57 -22.31
C THR A 220 -7.83 5.24 -21.65
N ASN A 221 -7.61 4.21 -22.48
CA ASN A 221 -6.99 2.96 -22.02
C ASN A 221 -5.47 3.16 -22.02
N LEU A 222 -4.87 3.17 -20.84
CA LEU A 222 -3.42 3.38 -20.65
C LEU A 222 -2.63 2.09 -20.84
N HIS A 223 -3.21 0.96 -20.42
CA HIS A 223 -2.63 -0.37 -20.60
C HIS A 223 -3.71 -1.43 -20.64
N SER A 224 -3.61 -2.35 -21.59
CA SER A 224 -4.39 -3.58 -21.62
C SER A 224 -3.50 -4.74 -21.20
N PHE A 225 -3.83 -5.36 -20.08
CA PHE A 225 -3.12 -6.54 -19.61
C PHE A 225 -3.29 -7.71 -20.56
N ALA A 226 -2.28 -8.55 -20.64
CA ALA A 226 -2.28 -9.77 -21.45
C ALA A 226 -1.99 -10.99 -20.57
N SER A 227 -2.76 -12.06 -20.75
CA SER A 227 -2.56 -13.33 -20.02
C SER A 227 -1.35 -14.13 -20.51
N ILE A 228 -0.33 -13.45 -21.01
CA ILE A 228 0.91 -14.03 -21.51
C ILE A 228 2.03 -13.91 -20.47
N PRO A 229 3.07 -14.76 -20.56
CA PRO A 229 4.21 -14.67 -19.65
C PRO A 229 4.78 -13.24 -19.61
N ASN A 230 5.07 -12.78 -18.40
CA ASN A 230 5.66 -11.45 -18.11
C ASN A 230 4.70 -10.25 -18.18
N ASP A 231 3.40 -10.45 -18.25
CA ASP A 231 2.42 -9.42 -17.91
C ASP A 231 1.61 -9.86 -16.68
N GLY A 232 0.86 -8.97 -16.10
CA GLY A 232 -0.10 -9.31 -15.06
C GLY A 232 -1.49 -9.43 -15.65
N TYR A 233 -2.46 -9.94 -14.88
CA TYR A 233 -3.87 -9.84 -15.21
C TYR A 233 -4.74 -9.76 -13.96
N TRP A 234 -5.96 -9.28 -14.14
CA TRP A 234 -6.93 -9.02 -13.09
C TRP A 234 -6.44 -8.00 -12.05
N PRO A 235 -6.17 -6.75 -12.46
CA PRO A 235 -5.83 -5.69 -11.52
C PRO A 235 -7.05 -5.34 -10.66
N GLN A 236 -6.89 -5.39 -9.33
CA GLN A 236 -7.96 -5.12 -8.37
C GLN A 236 -7.61 -4.03 -7.37
N GLY A 237 -6.32 -3.77 -7.18
CA GLY A 237 -5.85 -2.75 -6.25
C GLY A 237 -6.06 -1.34 -6.80
N LYS A 238 -6.43 -0.41 -5.92
CA LYS A 238 -6.37 1.02 -6.24
C LYS A 238 -4.93 1.41 -6.55
N LEU A 239 -4.77 2.26 -7.55
CA LEU A 239 -3.45 2.75 -7.96
C LEU A 239 -2.90 3.76 -6.96
N VAL A 240 -1.57 3.87 -6.88
CA VAL A 240 -0.89 4.99 -6.24
C VAL A 240 -0.07 5.75 -7.26
N LEU A 241 0.10 7.07 -7.05
CA LEU A 241 0.74 7.97 -7.98
C LEU A 241 2.00 8.60 -7.39
N SER A 242 3.07 8.62 -8.15
CA SER A 242 4.27 9.42 -7.89
C SER A 242 4.72 10.15 -9.15
N GLY A 243 4.68 11.47 -9.12
CA GLY A 243 4.91 12.27 -10.33
C GLY A 243 3.89 11.91 -11.42
N ASN A 244 4.37 11.39 -12.55
CA ASN A 244 3.54 10.93 -13.66
C ASN A 244 3.46 9.39 -13.75
N THR A 245 3.90 8.65 -12.73
CA THR A 245 3.90 7.19 -12.74
C THR A 245 2.87 6.64 -11.77
N LEU A 246 1.99 5.80 -12.29
CA LEU A 246 1.00 5.02 -11.58
C LEU A 246 1.61 3.67 -11.20
N TYR A 247 1.40 3.23 -9.97
CA TYR A 247 1.82 1.92 -9.47
C TYR A 247 0.60 1.13 -9.03
N GLY A 248 0.59 -0.16 -9.30
CA GLY A 248 -0.51 -1.04 -8.93
C GLY A 248 -0.11 -2.49 -8.81
N THR A 249 -1.08 -3.34 -8.54
CA THR A 249 -0.94 -4.79 -8.45
C THR A 249 -1.87 -5.47 -9.44
N ALA A 250 -1.40 -6.55 -10.06
CA ALA A 250 -2.22 -7.48 -10.81
C ALA A 250 -2.24 -8.82 -10.06
N GLN A 251 -3.44 -9.36 -9.84
CA GLN A 251 -3.61 -10.52 -8.95
C GLN A 251 -2.92 -11.76 -9.48
N TYR A 252 -2.90 -11.96 -10.77
CA TYR A 252 -2.31 -13.11 -11.44
C TYR A 252 -1.31 -12.66 -12.52
N GLY A 253 -0.73 -13.65 -13.20
CA GLY A 253 0.26 -13.42 -14.25
C GLY A 253 1.67 -13.23 -13.71
N GLY A 254 2.51 -12.57 -14.49
CA GLY A 254 3.96 -12.57 -14.25
C GLY A 254 4.59 -13.90 -14.62
N THR A 255 5.87 -14.07 -14.31
CA THR A 255 6.67 -15.24 -14.72
C THR A 255 6.21 -16.57 -14.13
N SER A 256 5.49 -16.55 -13.02
CA SER A 256 5.06 -17.74 -12.27
C SER A 256 3.56 -17.83 -12.04
N ASP A 257 2.78 -16.91 -12.60
CA ASP A 257 1.32 -16.82 -12.48
C ASP A 257 0.78 -16.53 -11.05
N TYR A 258 1.61 -15.93 -10.21
CA TYR A 258 1.22 -15.54 -8.83
C TYR A 258 1.06 -14.03 -8.65
N GLY A 259 1.00 -13.29 -9.76
CA GLY A 259 0.74 -11.86 -9.76
C GLY A 259 1.98 -10.98 -9.80
N THR A 260 1.73 -9.68 -9.97
CA THR A 260 2.80 -8.69 -10.18
C THR A 260 2.57 -7.40 -9.40
N VAL A 261 3.66 -6.68 -9.16
CA VAL A 261 3.63 -5.24 -8.91
C VAL A 261 4.05 -4.57 -10.22
N PHE A 262 3.29 -3.60 -10.71
CA PHE A 262 3.57 -2.92 -11.98
C PHE A 262 3.65 -1.41 -11.83
N ALA A 263 4.23 -0.77 -12.85
CA ALA A 263 4.22 0.68 -13.06
C ALA A 263 3.80 1.01 -14.49
N VAL A 264 3.11 2.14 -14.67
CA VAL A 264 2.77 2.71 -15.97
C VAL A 264 2.65 4.23 -15.86
N ASN A 265 3.07 4.98 -16.87
CA ASN A 265 2.90 6.43 -16.84
C ASN A 265 1.44 6.85 -17.12
N THR A 266 1.08 8.04 -16.64
CA THR A 266 -0.27 8.62 -16.84
C THR A 266 -0.62 8.89 -18.31
N ASP A 267 0.36 8.82 -19.22
CA ASP A 267 0.17 8.88 -20.67
C ASP A 267 0.12 7.51 -21.36
N GLY A 268 0.15 6.41 -20.56
CA GLY A 268 0.14 5.03 -21.05
C GLY A 268 1.48 4.47 -21.48
N THR A 269 2.55 5.27 -21.44
CA THR A 269 3.90 4.80 -21.78
C THR A 269 4.59 4.12 -20.59
N GLY A 270 5.70 3.43 -20.84
CA GLY A 270 6.60 2.94 -19.79
C GLY A 270 6.03 1.85 -18.90
N PHE A 271 5.04 1.07 -19.36
CA PHE A 271 4.57 -0.08 -18.59
C PHE A 271 5.72 -1.05 -18.30
N THR A 272 5.80 -1.48 -17.03
CA THR A 272 6.80 -2.46 -16.59
C THR A 272 6.34 -3.19 -15.35
N ASN A 273 6.67 -4.48 -15.24
CA ASN A 273 6.56 -5.21 -13.99
C ASN A 273 7.78 -4.89 -13.12
N LEU A 274 7.52 -4.36 -11.95
CA LEU A 274 8.54 -4.09 -10.93
C LEU A 274 8.92 -5.35 -10.17
N TYR A 275 7.94 -6.23 -9.93
CA TYR A 275 8.12 -7.50 -9.25
C TYR A 275 7.15 -8.55 -9.76
N ASN A 276 7.61 -9.80 -9.87
CA ASN A 276 6.80 -10.97 -10.20
C ASN A 276 6.83 -11.93 -9.02
N PHE A 277 5.67 -12.20 -8.43
CA PHE A 277 5.54 -13.14 -7.33
C PHE A 277 5.74 -14.59 -7.78
N THR A 278 6.29 -15.42 -6.89
CA THR A 278 6.56 -16.84 -7.17
C THR A 278 5.55 -17.78 -6.53
N GLY A 279 4.68 -17.27 -5.65
CA GLY A 279 3.74 -18.09 -4.88
C GLY A 279 4.37 -18.84 -3.71
N GLY A 280 5.70 -18.72 -3.54
CA GLY A 280 6.43 -19.33 -2.45
C GLY A 280 6.52 -18.43 -1.21
N ASN A 281 7.74 -18.32 -0.65
CA ASN A 281 7.97 -17.50 0.54
C ASN A 281 7.73 -16.00 0.33
N ASP A 282 7.77 -15.53 -0.90
CA ASP A 282 7.50 -14.13 -1.27
C ASP A 282 6.00 -13.79 -1.29
N GLY A 283 5.15 -14.79 -1.30
CA GLY A 283 3.71 -14.63 -1.39
C GLY A 283 3.18 -14.72 -2.81
N GLY A 284 1.89 -14.48 -2.96
CA GLY A 284 1.20 -14.47 -4.26
C GLY A 284 -0.17 -13.82 -4.17
N TYR A 285 -0.73 -13.54 -5.33
CA TYR A 285 -2.05 -12.94 -5.50
C TYR A 285 -2.20 -11.58 -4.81
N PRO A 286 -1.33 -10.60 -5.11
CA PRO A 286 -1.45 -9.24 -4.61
C PRO A 286 -2.68 -8.59 -5.23
N LYS A 287 -3.63 -8.14 -4.43
CA LYS A 287 -4.86 -7.50 -4.90
C LYS A 287 -5.19 -6.20 -4.18
N ALA A 288 -4.46 -5.89 -3.13
CA ALA A 288 -4.66 -4.68 -2.36
C ALA A 288 -3.99 -3.46 -3.01
N GLU A 289 -4.46 -2.27 -2.63
CA GLU A 289 -3.78 -1.01 -2.89
C GLU A 289 -2.36 -1.02 -2.29
N LEU A 290 -1.41 -0.46 -3.02
CA LEU A 290 -0.07 -0.21 -2.50
C LEU A 290 -0.05 1.07 -1.65
N ILE A 291 0.87 1.16 -0.71
CA ILE A 291 1.24 2.40 -0.05
C ILE A 291 2.57 2.87 -0.62
N LEU A 292 2.66 4.15 -0.97
CA LEU A 292 3.92 4.77 -1.38
C LEU A 292 4.45 5.66 -0.26
N SER A 293 5.67 5.43 0.16
CA SER A 293 6.42 6.31 1.07
C SER A 293 7.84 6.52 0.56
N GLY A 294 8.15 7.75 0.19
CA GLY A 294 9.39 8.06 -0.52
C GLY A 294 9.48 7.28 -1.83
N SER A 295 10.51 6.45 -1.98
CA SER A 295 10.71 5.54 -3.12
C SER A 295 10.33 4.09 -2.83
N THR A 296 9.61 3.82 -1.75
CA THR A 296 9.23 2.46 -1.34
C THR A 296 7.73 2.26 -1.46
N LEU A 297 7.35 1.18 -2.14
CA LEU A 297 5.99 0.66 -2.22
C LEU A 297 5.83 -0.44 -1.18
N TYR A 298 4.78 -0.36 -0.37
CA TYR A 298 4.37 -1.39 0.59
C TYR A 298 3.07 -2.02 0.13
N GLY A 299 2.96 -3.33 0.24
CA GLY A 299 1.76 -4.05 -0.17
C GLY A 299 1.58 -5.36 0.59
N THR A 300 0.49 -6.06 0.26
CA THR A 300 0.19 -7.40 0.77
C THR A 300 0.01 -8.38 -0.37
N ALA A 301 0.46 -9.61 -0.16
CA ALA A 301 0.14 -10.76 -0.99
C ALA A 301 -0.82 -11.67 -0.21
N GLN A 302 -1.93 -12.05 -0.84
CA GLN A 302 -3.05 -12.72 -0.16
C GLN A 302 -2.70 -14.12 0.33
N TYR A 303 -1.84 -14.83 -0.39
CA TYR A 303 -1.42 -16.20 -0.12
C TYR A 303 0.10 -16.32 -0.17
N GLY A 304 0.60 -17.53 0.12
CA GLY A 304 2.02 -17.83 0.18
C GLY A 304 2.65 -17.40 1.50
N GLY A 305 3.98 -17.30 1.53
CA GLY A 305 4.72 -17.24 2.78
C GLY A 305 4.87 -18.62 3.42
N SER A 306 5.56 -18.72 4.54
CA SER A 306 5.89 -20.00 5.19
C SER A 306 4.67 -20.80 5.68
N SER A 307 3.52 -20.15 5.85
CA SER A 307 2.28 -20.76 6.36
C SER A 307 1.12 -20.69 5.37
N GLU A 308 1.36 -20.22 4.14
CA GLU A 308 0.34 -20.01 3.08
C GLU A 308 -0.74 -18.97 3.44
N ASP A 309 -0.57 -18.23 4.54
CA ASP A 309 -1.54 -17.27 5.07
C ASP A 309 -1.33 -15.84 4.54
N GLY A 310 -0.33 -15.65 3.68
CA GLY A 310 -0.02 -14.38 3.03
C GLY A 310 1.12 -13.61 3.67
N THR A 311 1.51 -12.50 3.02
CA THR A 311 2.67 -11.71 3.41
C THR A 311 2.41 -10.21 3.36
N VAL A 312 3.21 -9.44 4.09
CA VAL A 312 3.41 -8.00 3.89
C VAL A 312 4.79 -7.82 3.26
N PHE A 313 4.87 -7.05 2.20
CA PHE A 313 6.12 -6.82 1.46
C PHE A 313 6.44 -5.34 1.26
N ALA A 314 7.69 -5.08 0.92
CA ALA A 314 8.17 -3.80 0.40
C ALA A 314 8.97 -4.01 -0.89
N VAL A 315 8.89 -3.06 -1.82
CA VAL A 315 9.71 -3.01 -3.03
C VAL A 315 9.94 -1.54 -3.41
N SER A 316 11.11 -1.24 -3.97
CA SER A 316 11.39 0.12 -4.46
C SER A 316 10.58 0.43 -5.72
N THR A 317 10.26 1.72 -5.96
CA THR A 317 9.60 2.21 -7.17
C THR A 317 10.35 1.92 -8.46
N ASN A 318 11.64 1.53 -8.38
CA ASN A 318 12.44 1.07 -9.52
C ASN A 318 12.50 -0.47 -9.66
N GLY A 319 11.73 -1.21 -8.85
CA GLY A 319 11.67 -2.67 -8.88
C GLY A 319 12.78 -3.39 -8.12
N THR A 320 13.70 -2.67 -7.47
CA THR A 320 14.77 -3.30 -6.68
C THR A 320 14.40 -3.43 -5.20
N GLY A 321 15.19 -4.19 -4.45
CA GLY A 321 15.09 -4.25 -2.99
C GLY A 321 13.80 -4.88 -2.47
N PHE A 322 13.19 -5.81 -3.22
CA PHE A 322 12.03 -6.55 -2.71
C PHE A 322 12.40 -7.26 -1.40
N THR A 323 11.54 -7.13 -0.40
CA THR A 323 11.71 -7.76 0.90
C THR A 323 10.37 -8.10 1.54
N ILE A 324 10.31 -9.22 2.25
CA ILE A 324 9.18 -9.59 3.09
C ILE A 324 9.35 -8.93 4.46
N LEU A 325 8.33 -8.16 4.84
CA LEU A 325 8.29 -7.48 6.12
C LEU A 325 7.64 -8.36 7.19
N HIS A 326 6.65 -9.16 6.80
CA HIS A 326 5.95 -10.09 7.67
C HIS A 326 5.35 -11.25 6.87
N THR A 327 5.33 -12.43 7.48
CA THR A 327 4.61 -13.61 6.98
C THR A 327 3.56 -13.99 8.02
N PHE A 328 2.31 -14.01 7.63
CA PHE A 328 1.21 -14.39 8.52
C PHE A 328 1.24 -15.89 8.82
N GLY A 329 0.83 -16.24 10.05
CA GLY A 329 0.83 -17.62 10.54
C GLY A 329 -0.53 -18.05 11.13
N GLY A 330 -1.63 -17.56 10.61
CA GLY A 330 -2.99 -17.88 11.01
C GLY A 330 -3.43 -17.21 12.31
N SER A 331 -2.68 -17.36 13.40
CA SER A 331 -3.04 -16.76 14.70
C SER A 331 -2.95 -15.24 14.74
N ASP A 332 -2.11 -14.65 13.92
CA ASP A 332 -1.93 -13.19 13.78
C ASP A 332 -2.69 -12.59 12.59
N GLY A 333 -3.26 -13.44 11.75
CA GLY A 333 -4.09 -13.13 10.59
C GLY A 333 -3.85 -14.10 9.45
N ALA A 334 -4.71 -14.05 8.45
CA ALA A 334 -4.60 -14.79 7.20
C ALA A 334 -5.28 -14.03 6.06
N SER A 335 -4.83 -14.27 4.84
CA SER A 335 -5.39 -13.63 3.64
C SER A 335 -5.47 -12.11 3.71
N PRO A 336 -4.34 -11.39 3.89
CA PRO A 336 -4.29 -9.94 3.82
C PRO A 336 -4.58 -9.52 2.38
N GLY A 337 -5.73 -8.96 2.14
CA GLY A 337 -6.17 -8.58 0.79
C GLY A 337 -6.77 -7.18 0.74
N SER A 338 -6.52 -6.39 1.77
CA SER A 338 -7.05 -5.05 1.93
C SER A 338 -5.95 -4.01 2.00
N SER A 339 -6.32 -2.76 1.70
CA SER A 339 -5.40 -1.62 1.79
C SER A 339 -4.87 -1.44 3.21
N MET A 340 -3.62 -1.10 3.31
CA MET A 340 -2.98 -0.66 4.56
C MET A 340 -2.92 0.87 4.62
N ILE A 341 -2.59 1.42 5.78
CA ILE A 341 -2.22 2.82 5.99
C ILE A 341 -0.89 2.91 6.71
N LEU A 342 -0.14 3.97 6.46
CA LEU A 342 1.15 4.22 7.11
C LEU A 342 1.05 5.48 7.98
N LEU A 343 1.40 5.35 9.26
CA LEU A 343 1.56 6.46 10.20
C LEU A 343 2.97 6.40 10.80
N GLY A 344 3.80 7.38 10.46
CA GLY A 344 5.21 7.35 10.86
C GLY A 344 5.88 6.08 10.32
N ASN A 345 6.33 5.21 11.21
CA ASN A 345 6.96 3.93 10.89
C ASN A 345 6.05 2.72 11.20
N ILE A 346 4.75 2.90 11.27
CA ILE A 346 3.81 1.82 11.57
C ILE A 346 2.81 1.67 10.42
N LEU A 347 2.76 0.47 9.85
CA LEU A 347 1.71 0.06 8.93
C LEU A 347 0.52 -0.49 9.74
N TYR A 348 -0.68 -0.04 9.43
CA TYR A 348 -1.93 -0.61 9.95
C TYR A 348 -2.70 -1.25 8.81
N GLY A 349 -3.23 -2.44 9.03
CA GLY A 349 -3.95 -3.17 8.01
C GLY A 349 -4.95 -4.16 8.58
N THR A 350 -5.59 -4.91 7.69
CA THR A 350 -6.55 -5.95 8.04
C THR A 350 -6.25 -7.25 7.31
N THR A 351 -6.64 -8.36 7.92
CA THR A 351 -6.63 -9.68 7.29
C THR A 351 -8.05 -10.22 7.18
N GLY A 352 -8.39 -10.83 6.07
CA GLY A 352 -9.74 -11.35 5.82
C GLY A 352 -10.08 -12.61 6.61
N GLY A 353 -9.08 -13.29 7.17
CA GLY A 353 -9.18 -14.49 7.99
C GLY A 353 -8.12 -14.52 9.07
N GLY A 354 -8.02 -15.64 9.80
CA GLY A 354 -7.09 -15.80 10.90
C GLY A 354 -7.50 -15.02 12.16
N GLY A 355 -6.57 -14.84 13.08
CA GLY A 355 -6.86 -14.36 14.42
C GLY A 355 -7.43 -15.44 15.32
N SER A 356 -7.82 -15.08 16.54
CA SER A 356 -8.25 -16.04 17.59
C SER A 356 -9.52 -16.84 17.23
N ALA A 357 -10.40 -16.31 16.37
CA ALA A 357 -11.63 -16.95 15.94
C ALA A 357 -11.65 -17.32 14.45
N GLY A 358 -10.62 -16.97 13.68
CA GLY A 358 -10.58 -17.20 12.25
C GLY A 358 -11.30 -16.16 11.39
N ASP A 359 -11.87 -15.13 12.00
CA ASP A 359 -12.77 -14.16 11.38
C ASP A 359 -12.06 -12.88 10.88
N GLY A 360 -10.72 -12.86 10.96
CA GLY A 360 -9.87 -11.77 10.53
C GLY A 360 -9.35 -10.89 11.67
N THR A 361 -8.39 -10.03 11.36
CA THR A 361 -7.74 -9.16 12.33
C THR A 361 -7.59 -7.73 11.82
N VAL A 362 -7.46 -6.79 12.77
CA VAL A 362 -6.77 -5.52 12.55
C VAL A 362 -5.39 -5.66 13.16
N PHE A 363 -4.36 -5.29 12.43
CA PHE A 363 -2.97 -5.38 12.89
C PHE A 363 -2.22 -4.05 12.74
N SER A 364 -1.15 -3.90 13.53
CA SER A 364 -0.09 -2.94 13.28
C SER A 364 1.23 -3.67 13.05
N LEU A 365 2.02 -3.19 12.10
CA LEU A 365 3.36 -3.69 11.80
C LEU A 365 4.36 -2.54 11.92
N SER A 366 5.25 -2.62 12.90
CA SER A 366 6.31 -1.64 13.09
C SER A 366 7.38 -1.84 12.02
N LEU A 367 7.57 -0.84 11.17
CA LEU A 367 8.71 -0.78 10.27
C LEU A 367 9.92 -0.37 11.11
N VAL A 368 10.87 -1.26 11.28
CA VAL A 368 12.17 -0.85 11.81
C VAL A 368 12.68 0.24 10.86
N PRO A 369 13.09 1.41 11.36
CA PRO A 369 13.80 2.34 10.51
C PRO A 369 14.88 1.54 9.81
N VAL A 370 14.95 1.56 8.49
CA VAL A 370 16.13 1.11 7.78
C VAL A 370 17.20 2.08 8.27
N VAL A 371 17.90 1.68 9.32
CA VAL A 371 19.18 2.30 9.65
C VAL A 371 20.02 1.88 8.46
N SER A 372 20.01 2.69 7.42
CA SER A 372 20.98 2.58 6.37
C SER A 372 22.31 2.64 7.12
N THR A 373 23.01 1.50 7.19
CA THR A 373 24.36 1.52 7.74
C THR A 373 25.13 2.45 6.83
N PRO A 374 25.53 3.62 7.32
CA PRO A 374 26.15 4.61 6.44
C PRO A 374 27.37 3.97 5.83
N GLN A 375 27.40 3.88 4.51
CA GLN A 375 28.54 3.33 3.79
C GLN A 375 29.62 4.43 3.75
N LEU A 376 30.73 4.19 4.44
CA LEU A 376 31.92 5.04 4.32
C LEU A 376 32.75 4.53 3.14
N ALA A 377 32.71 5.25 2.03
CA ALA A 377 33.55 4.97 0.88
C ALA A 377 34.91 5.68 1.04
N ILE A 378 35.97 4.95 0.73
CA ILE A 378 37.36 5.43 0.78
C ILE A 378 37.96 5.35 -0.62
N ASN A 379 38.28 6.49 -1.20
CA ASN A 379 38.89 6.60 -2.51
C ASN A 379 40.27 7.26 -2.43
N LEU A 380 41.21 6.81 -3.24
CA LEU A 380 42.52 7.45 -3.38
C LEU A 380 42.51 8.41 -4.59
N SER A 381 42.95 9.63 -4.42
CA SER A 381 43.14 10.62 -5.47
C SER A 381 44.49 11.32 -5.31
N GLY A 382 45.47 10.87 -6.07
CA GLY A 382 46.86 11.34 -5.97
C GLY A 382 47.43 11.04 -4.58
N THR A 383 47.83 12.10 -3.87
CA THR A 383 48.35 12.02 -2.49
C THR A 383 47.29 12.23 -1.41
N ASN A 384 46.01 12.12 -1.78
CA ASN A 384 44.89 12.35 -0.87
C ASN A 384 44.01 11.11 -0.76
N VAL A 385 43.42 10.91 0.43
CA VAL A 385 42.32 10.01 0.72
C VAL A 385 41.05 10.82 0.74
N ILE A 386 40.09 10.45 -0.10
CA ILE A 386 38.75 11.03 -0.12
C ILE A 386 37.81 10.06 0.59
N LEU A 387 37.20 10.53 1.66
CA LEU A 387 36.20 9.81 2.44
C LEU A 387 34.83 10.39 2.12
N THR A 388 33.88 9.55 1.65
CA THR A 388 32.53 9.98 1.32
C THR A 388 31.52 9.07 2.02
N TRP A 389 30.38 9.65 2.43
CA TRP A 389 29.24 8.89 2.96
C TRP A 389 27.92 9.49 2.48
N SER A 390 26.91 8.66 2.32
CA SER A 390 25.64 9.04 1.66
C SER A 390 24.58 9.55 2.62
N GLU A 391 24.69 9.26 3.94
CA GLU A 391 23.59 9.50 4.86
C GLU A 391 23.79 10.81 5.64
N PRO A 392 22.83 11.75 5.58
CA PRO A 392 22.84 12.95 6.42
C PRO A 392 22.65 12.58 7.90
N GLY A 393 23.24 13.36 8.79
CA GLY A 393 23.13 13.15 10.24
C GLY A 393 24.27 12.35 10.85
N PHE A 394 25.19 11.81 10.05
CA PHE A 394 26.41 11.16 10.53
C PHE A 394 27.62 12.10 10.44
N THR A 395 28.49 12.03 11.46
CA THR A 395 29.76 12.74 11.50
C THR A 395 30.93 11.78 11.33
N LEU A 396 31.93 12.18 10.55
CA LEU A 396 33.16 11.42 10.42
C LEU A 396 34.04 11.64 11.66
N GLN A 397 34.55 10.58 12.23
CA GLN A 397 35.51 10.62 13.32
C GLN A 397 36.80 9.87 12.96
N SER A 398 37.92 10.33 13.45
CA SER A 398 39.22 9.65 13.29
C SER A 398 39.90 9.40 14.61
N ALA A 399 40.70 8.34 14.66
CA ALA A 399 41.63 8.03 15.77
C ALA A 399 42.96 7.53 15.21
N THR A 400 44.03 7.68 15.95
CA THR A 400 45.37 7.22 15.58
C THR A 400 45.77 5.89 16.28
N ASN A 401 44.97 5.45 17.26
CA ASN A 401 45.23 4.22 18.01
C ASN A 401 43.90 3.51 18.29
N LEU A 402 43.78 2.22 17.95
CA LEU A 402 42.59 1.40 18.24
C LEU A 402 42.59 0.72 19.59
N ALA A 403 43.76 0.55 20.22
CA ALA A 403 43.83 -0.12 21.51
C ALA A 403 43.30 0.76 22.67
N ALA A 404 43.42 2.09 22.49
CA ALA A 404 42.83 3.09 23.39
C ALA A 404 42.36 4.28 22.51
N PRO A 405 41.24 4.17 21.80
CA PRO A 405 40.89 5.14 20.78
C PRO A 405 40.34 6.44 21.40
N VAL A 406 40.98 7.55 21.06
CA VAL A 406 40.37 8.88 21.25
C VAL A 406 39.86 9.32 19.90
N TRP A 407 38.56 9.30 19.74
CA TRP A 407 37.88 9.68 18.51
C TRP A 407 37.70 11.19 18.42
N THR A 408 38.21 11.77 17.37
CA THR A 408 38.08 13.22 17.10
C THR A 408 37.18 13.41 15.87
N THR A 409 36.17 14.26 16.03
CA THR A 409 35.27 14.62 14.92
C THR A 409 36.00 15.44 13.88
N ILE A 410 35.82 15.07 12.61
CA ILE A 410 36.32 15.77 11.45
C ILE A 410 35.16 16.54 10.84
N SER A 411 35.31 17.88 10.75
CA SER A 411 34.30 18.74 10.12
C SER A 411 34.25 18.51 8.60
N GLY A 412 33.06 18.33 8.06
CA GLY A 412 32.78 18.17 6.63
C GLY A 412 31.33 17.69 6.43
N GLN A 413 30.74 18.02 5.30
CA GLN A 413 29.42 17.50 4.92
C GLN A 413 29.60 16.39 3.87
N ASN A 414 29.37 15.15 4.28
CA ASN A 414 29.33 13.95 3.41
C ASN A 414 30.59 13.68 2.57
N THR A 415 31.61 14.54 2.63
CA THR A 415 32.88 14.34 1.93
C THR A 415 34.02 15.03 2.70
N VAL A 416 35.10 14.30 2.93
CA VAL A 416 36.32 14.83 3.57
C VAL A 416 37.54 14.36 2.76
N THR A 417 38.43 15.29 2.46
CA THR A 417 39.71 15.00 1.81
C THR A 417 40.87 15.18 2.80
N ASN A 418 41.61 14.11 3.02
CA ASN A 418 42.79 14.11 3.89
C ASN A 418 44.06 13.81 3.08
N PRO A 419 45.17 14.54 3.27
CA PRO A 419 46.44 14.18 2.66
C PRO A 419 46.98 12.89 3.25
N LEU A 420 47.62 12.07 2.44
CA LEU A 420 48.38 10.89 2.87
C LEU A 420 49.62 11.38 3.60
N SER A 421 49.53 11.60 4.91
CA SER A 421 50.67 11.93 5.77
C SER A 421 50.97 10.75 6.68
N GLY A 422 52.23 10.40 6.82
CA GLY A 422 52.83 9.18 7.38
C GLY A 422 52.42 8.61 8.72
N THR A 423 51.26 8.96 9.30
CA THR A 423 50.72 8.37 10.51
C THR A 423 49.44 7.58 10.17
N GLN A 424 49.34 6.38 10.71
CA GLN A 424 48.14 5.54 10.59
C GLN A 424 46.95 6.26 11.18
N LYS A 425 45.81 6.26 10.43
CA LYS A 425 44.53 6.80 10.89
C LYS A 425 43.42 5.79 10.68
N PHE A 426 42.51 5.74 11.63
CA PHE A 426 41.29 4.95 11.59
C PHE A 426 40.10 5.88 11.50
N TYR A 427 39.06 5.51 10.79
CA TYR A 427 37.88 6.31 10.57
C TYR A 427 36.62 5.55 10.92
N ARG A 428 35.63 6.24 11.45
CA ARG A 428 34.27 5.74 11.65
C ARG A 428 33.24 6.83 11.40
N LEU A 429 32.00 6.43 11.12
CA LEU A 429 30.85 7.32 11.18
C LEU A 429 30.21 7.20 12.57
N SER A 430 29.79 8.33 13.12
CA SER A 430 29.10 8.44 14.41
C SER A 430 27.88 9.33 14.23
N GLN A 431 26.78 8.95 14.84
CA GLN A 431 25.56 9.76 14.96
C GLN A 431 25.67 10.73 16.11
#